data_9ce4343da7c5fdad20d915185b2dbbbe
#
_entry.id   9ce4343da7c5fdad20d915185b2dbbbe
#
_cell.length_a   1.000
_cell.length_b   1.000
_cell.length_c   1.000
_cell.angle_alpha   90.00
_cell.angle_beta   90.00
_cell.angle_gamma   90.00
#
_symmetry.space_group_name_H-M   'P 1'
#
loop_
_entity.id
_entity.type
_entity.pdbx_description
1 polymer ?
#
loop_
_entity_poly.entity_id
_entity_poly.type
_entity_poly.pdbx_seq_one_letter_code
_entity_poly.pdbx_strand_id
1 'polypeptide(L)'
;MLSALFRWLVEQRYVLANPLAGIKVRSNQRAMAVETTHAFTEGEWLLVRTIANGLEWSYGWQAAAAQRLRFLLDFGYATGLRISELANAALRHLDVDAAGDHWLHLVGKGGKPARVTLTPLARTALERHLLERGLPVSLARWNPPKPIVGSLDGGETGITPLRLWEVMHRFFRLAANTIEGDHPALAEKLRRAIRQWMRHSHATHALAKGVERKRPVNPS
;
A
#
# COMPACT_ATOMS: atom_id res chain seq x y z
N MET A 1 -4.89 -4.91 -26.35
CA MET A 1 -5.43 -6.24 -26.71
C MET A 1 -5.76 -6.36 -28.20
N LEU A 2 -6.55 -5.47 -28.81
CA LEU A 2 -6.95 -5.56 -30.24
C LEU A 2 -5.77 -5.63 -31.22
N SER A 3 -4.70 -4.83 -31.02
CA SER A 3 -3.52 -4.86 -31.90
C SER A 3 -2.78 -6.21 -31.91
N ALA A 4 -2.80 -6.93 -30.78
CA ALA A 4 -2.20 -8.28 -30.70
C ALA A 4 -3.06 -9.31 -31.44
N LEU A 5 -4.40 -9.20 -31.37
CA LEU A 5 -5.32 -10.04 -32.11
C LEU A 5 -5.13 -9.86 -33.64
N PHE A 6 -5.10 -8.62 -34.13
CA PHE A 6 -4.89 -8.36 -35.56
C PHE A 6 -3.51 -8.80 -36.03
N ARG A 7 -2.46 -8.74 -35.20
CA ARG A 7 -1.15 -9.30 -35.55
C ARG A 7 -1.24 -10.79 -35.76
N TRP A 8 -1.88 -11.52 -34.86
CA TRP A 8 -2.10 -12.97 -35.01
C TRP A 8 -2.95 -13.30 -36.26
N LEU A 9 -4.03 -12.53 -36.54
CA LEU A 9 -4.86 -12.71 -37.71
C LEU A 9 -4.09 -12.51 -39.04
N VAL A 10 -3.11 -11.58 -39.06
CA VAL A 10 -2.20 -11.40 -40.23
C VAL A 10 -1.25 -12.58 -40.36
N GLU A 11 -0.68 -13.06 -39.24
CA GLU A 11 0.21 -14.22 -39.23
C GLU A 11 -0.53 -15.49 -39.72
N GLN A 12 -1.80 -15.64 -39.38
CA GLN A 12 -2.65 -16.73 -39.82
C GLN A 12 -3.28 -16.50 -41.23
N ARG A 13 -2.95 -15.41 -41.90
CA ARG A 13 -3.45 -15.01 -43.23
C ARG A 13 -4.96 -14.83 -43.33
N TYR A 14 -5.65 -14.57 -42.20
CA TYR A 14 -7.09 -14.25 -42.21
C TYR A 14 -7.35 -12.81 -42.64
N VAL A 15 -6.39 -11.89 -42.45
CA VAL A 15 -6.44 -10.49 -42.91
C VAL A 15 -5.10 -10.11 -43.54
N LEU A 16 -5.16 -9.24 -44.54
CA LEU A 16 -3.98 -8.83 -45.32
C LEU A 16 -3.08 -7.84 -44.57
N ALA A 17 -3.64 -7.04 -43.65
CA ALA A 17 -2.89 -6.06 -42.88
C ALA A 17 -3.58 -5.81 -41.51
N ASN A 18 -2.79 -5.37 -40.56
CA ASN A 18 -3.33 -4.92 -39.26
C ASN A 18 -3.86 -3.48 -39.39
N PRO A 19 -5.20 -3.26 -39.32
CA PRO A 19 -5.78 -1.91 -39.48
C PRO A 19 -5.39 -0.96 -38.35
N LEU A 20 -4.81 -1.50 -37.26
CA LEU A 20 -4.30 -0.74 -36.14
C LEU A 20 -2.78 -0.51 -36.21
N ALA A 21 -2.12 -0.97 -37.32
CA ALA A 21 -0.71 -0.71 -37.54
C ALA A 21 -0.49 0.79 -37.79
N GLY A 22 0.34 1.43 -36.98
CA GLY A 22 0.62 2.86 -37.08
C GLY A 22 -0.30 3.79 -36.27
N ILE A 23 -1.39 3.27 -35.69
CA ILE A 23 -2.13 4.02 -34.67
C ILE A 23 -1.27 4.03 -33.39
N LYS A 24 -0.39 5.05 -33.29
CA LYS A 24 0.17 5.44 -32.01
C LYS A 24 -1.00 5.96 -31.20
N VAL A 25 -1.61 5.06 -30.39
CA VAL A 25 -2.38 5.55 -29.22
C VAL A 25 -1.34 6.33 -28.42
N ARG A 26 -1.28 7.65 -28.66
CA ARG A 26 -0.75 8.54 -27.65
C ARG A 26 -1.59 8.18 -26.43
N SER A 27 -0.98 7.45 -25.50
CA SER A 27 -1.45 7.51 -24.13
C SER A 27 -1.43 9.01 -23.84
N ASN A 28 -2.61 9.63 -23.97
CA ASN A 28 -2.82 10.89 -23.34
C ASN A 28 -2.49 10.59 -21.89
N GLN A 29 -1.25 10.88 -21.50
CA GLN A 29 -0.93 11.26 -20.15
C GLN A 29 -1.59 12.63 -19.94
N ARG A 30 -2.92 12.68 -20.11
CA ARG A 30 -3.72 13.49 -19.22
C ARG A 30 -3.25 13.02 -17.86
N ALA A 31 -2.61 13.93 -17.14
CA ALA A 31 -2.45 13.78 -15.71
C ALA A 31 -3.73 13.09 -15.28
N MET A 32 -3.65 11.78 -14.97
CA MET A 32 -4.84 11.07 -14.48
C MET A 32 -5.21 11.92 -13.29
N ALA A 33 -6.29 12.69 -13.44
CA ALA A 33 -6.94 13.24 -12.28
C ALA A 33 -7.08 12.05 -11.37
N VAL A 34 -6.30 12.04 -10.28
CA VAL A 34 -6.40 10.99 -9.27
C VAL A 34 -7.87 11.00 -8.95
N GLU A 35 -8.59 9.92 -9.28
CA GLU A 35 -10.02 9.85 -9.00
C GLU A 35 -10.14 9.99 -7.48
N THR A 36 -10.38 11.22 -7.04
CA THR A 36 -10.49 11.60 -5.61
C THR A 36 -11.62 10.83 -4.94
N THR A 37 -12.55 10.29 -5.74
CA THR A 37 -13.62 9.40 -5.27
C THR A 37 -13.13 8.14 -4.56
N HIS A 38 -11.89 7.72 -4.79
CA HIS A 38 -11.30 6.53 -4.17
C HIS A 38 -10.37 6.85 -2.99
N ALA A 39 -10.05 8.11 -2.73
CA ALA A 39 -9.23 8.51 -1.60
C ALA A 39 -10.11 8.84 -0.38
N PHE A 40 -9.62 8.56 0.83
CA PHE A 40 -10.23 9.07 2.06
C PHE A 40 -9.88 10.53 2.24
N THR A 41 -10.82 11.34 2.68
CA THR A 41 -10.55 12.67 3.25
C THR A 41 -9.82 12.51 4.58
N GLU A 42 -9.24 13.59 5.11
CA GLU A 42 -8.57 13.55 6.42
C GLU A 42 -9.55 13.17 7.55
N GLY A 43 -10.79 13.68 7.50
CA GLY A 43 -11.84 13.34 8.47
C GLY A 43 -12.28 11.88 8.39
N GLU A 44 -12.49 11.36 7.18
CA GLU A 44 -12.80 9.94 6.95
C GLU A 44 -11.67 9.03 7.45
N TRP A 45 -10.42 9.43 7.19
CA TRP A 45 -9.25 8.69 7.66
C TRP A 45 -9.13 8.72 9.19
N LEU A 46 -9.40 9.86 9.82
CA LEU A 46 -9.42 9.98 11.28
C LEU A 46 -10.47 9.05 11.91
N LEU A 47 -11.67 8.99 11.32
CA LEU A 47 -12.73 8.08 11.78
C LEU A 47 -12.30 6.61 11.67
N VAL A 48 -11.72 6.20 10.54
CA VAL A 48 -11.16 4.85 10.36
C VAL A 48 -10.10 4.54 11.43
N ARG A 49 -9.22 5.50 11.75
CA ARG A 49 -8.20 5.36 12.78
C ARG A 49 -8.80 5.25 14.18
N THR A 50 -9.86 6.00 14.47
CA THR A 50 -10.56 5.93 15.75
C THR A 50 -11.15 4.54 15.98
N ILE A 51 -11.78 3.94 14.97
CA ILE A 51 -12.30 2.57 15.05
C ILE A 51 -11.14 1.56 15.25
N ALA A 52 -10.02 1.73 14.53
CA ALA A 52 -8.84 0.87 14.69
C ALA A 52 -8.22 0.95 16.10
N ASN A 53 -8.32 2.09 16.75
CA ASN A 53 -7.84 2.27 18.13
C ASN A 53 -8.72 1.54 19.16
N GLY A 54 -10.01 1.37 18.88
CA GLY A 54 -10.95 0.66 19.77
C GLY A 54 -11.05 -0.84 19.56
N LEU A 55 -10.22 -1.46 18.71
CA LEU A 55 -10.40 -2.85 18.26
C LEU A 55 -10.40 -3.86 19.39
N GLU A 56 -9.54 -3.69 20.42
CA GLU A 56 -9.43 -4.63 21.52
C GLU A 56 -10.68 -4.61 22.41
N TRP A 57 -11.08 -3.43 22.86
CA TRP A 57 -12.16 -3.31 23.84
C TRP A 57 -13.56 -3.19 23.25
N SER A 58 -13.70 -2.64 22.04
CA SER A 58 -15.02 -2.48 21.43
C SER A 58 -15.43 -3.63 20.51
N TYR A 59 -14.44 -4.37 19.96
CA TYR A 59 -14.67 -5.37 18.92
C TYR A 59 -14.03 -6.74 19.19
N GLY A 60 -13.43 -6.92 20.37
CA GLY A 60 -12.89 -8.21 20.82
C GLY A 60 -11.71 -8.73 19.99
N TRP A 61 -10.94 -7.86 19.34
CA TRP A 61 -9.73 -8.29 18.66
C TRP A 61 -8.62 -8.59 19.66
N GLN A 62 -7.84 -9.61 19.36
CA GLN A 62 -6.62 -9.88 20.13
C GLN A 62 -5.62 -8.71 19.95
N ALA A 63 -4.93 -8.35 21.03
CA ALA A 63 -4.04 -7.18 21.05
C ALA A 63 -2.99 -7.22 19.93
N ALA A 64 -2.31 -8.34 19.72
CA ALA A 64 -1.32 -8.48 18.65
C ALA A 64 -1.92 -8.29 17.24
N ALA A 65 -3.18 -8.72 17.01
CA ALA A 65 -3.87 -8.54 15.75
C ALA A 65 -4.27 -7.06 15.53
N ALA A 66 -4.75 -6.40 16.58
CA ALA A 66 -5.12 -4.98 16.55
C ALA A 66 -3.90 -4.08 16.37
N GLN A 67 -2.81 -4.34 17.08
CA GLN A 67 -1.53 -3.64 16.94
C GLN A 67 -0.98 -3.77 15.52
N ARG A 68 -0.95 -4.99 14.98
CA ARG A 68 -0.55 -5.22 13.59
C ARG A 68 -1.43 -4.44 12.61
N LEU A 69 -2.75 -4.41 12.81
CA LEU A 69 -3.64 -3.65 11.93
C LEU A 69 -3.35 -2.15 11.98
N ARG A 70 -3.17 -1.57 13.16
CA ARG A 70 -2.81 -0.14 13.31
C ARG A 70 -1.51 0.17 12.58
N PHE A 71 -0.51 -0.70 12.71
CA PHE A 71 0.72 -0.56 11.93
C PHE A 71 0.46 -0.58 10.42
N LEU A 72 -0.34 -1.53 9.92
CA LEU A 72 -0.67 -1.64 8.49
C LEU A 72 -1.36 -0.38 7.97
N LEU A 73 -2.26 0.20 8.75
CA LEU A 73 -2.93 1.46 8.41
C LEU A 73 -1.94 2.62 8.35
N ASP A 74 -1.16 2.83 9.42
CA ASP A 74 -0.26 3.97 9.53
C ASP A 74 0.90 3.90 8.54
N PHE A 75 1.57 2.76 8.50
CA PHE A 75 2.72 2.56 7.63
C PHE A 75 2.31 2.51 6.16
N GLY A 76 1.23 1.79 5.86
CA GLY A 76 0.68 1.73 4.51
C GLY A 76 0.22 3.08 3.99
N TYR A 77 -0.44 3.89 4.84
CA TYR A 77 -0.81 5.27 4.51
C TYR A 77 0.42 6.15 4.31
N ALA A 78 1.41 6.09 5.21
CA ALA A 78 2.59 6.94 5.16
C ALA A 78 3.55 6.62 3.98
N THR A 79 3.53 5.38 3.48
CA THR A 79 4.44 4.92 2.42
C THR A 79 3.76 4.73 1.06
N GLY A 80 2.44 4.57 1.04
CA GLY A 80 1.68 4.28 -0.17
C GLY A 80 2.03 2.93 -0.83
N LEU A 81 2.52 1.96 -0.06
CA LEU A 81 2.90 0.64 -0.56
C LEU A 81 1.70 -0.19 -1.02
N ARG A 82 1.94 -1.06 -2.00
CA ARG A 82 0.98 -2.12 -2.32
C ARG A 82 1.00 -3.20 -1.25
N ILE A 83 -0.10 -3.91 -1.08
CA ILE A 83 -0.21 -5.03 -0.14
C ILE A 83 0.89 -6.07 -0.36
N SER A 84 1.19 -6.41 -1.63
CA SER A 84 2.27 -7.34 -1.96
C SER A 84 3.66 -6.81 -1.64
N GLU A 85 3.91 -5.52 -1.85
CA GLU A 85 5.16 -4.86 -1.50
C GLU A 85 5.37 -4.88 0.03
N LEU A 86 4.31 -4.55 0.78
CA LEU A 86 4.35 -4.56 2.24
C LEU A 86 4.51 -5.97 2.82
N ALA A 87 3.80 -6.96 2.29
CA ALA A 87 3.90 -8.35 2.74
C ALA A 87 5.30 -8.96 2.52
N ASN A 88 5.98 -8.56 1.43
CA ASN A 88 7.31 -9.05 1.08
C ASN A 88 8.46 -8.20 1.67
N ALA A 89 8.13 -7.12 2.39
CA ALA A 89 9.15 -6.27 3.00
C ALA A 89 9.79 -6.96 4.22
N ALA A 90 11.13 -6.91 4.27
CA ALA A 90 11.94 -7.42 5.38
C ALA A 90 12.87 -6.33 5.90
N LEU A 91 13.42 -6.51 7.10
CA LEU A 91 14.31 -5.52 7.73
C LEU A 91 15.57 -5.23 6.90
N ARG A 92 16.09 -6.21 6.15
CA ARG A 92 17.19 -6.01 5.20
C ARG A 92 16.92 -5.01 4.08
N HIS A 93 15.64 -4.70 3.82
CA HIS A 93 15.28 -3.74 2.78
C HIS A 93 15.25 -2.29 3.28
N LEU A 94 15.51 -2.10 4.57
CA LEU A 94 15.60 -0.78 5.19
C LEU A 94 17.05 -0.30 5.19
N ASP A 95 17.24 0.96 4.84
CA ASP A 95 18.54 1.60 4.74
C ASP A 95 18.47 3.04 5.22
N VAL A 96 19.64 3.57 5.64
CA VAL A 96 19.80 4.98 6.00
C VAL A 96 20.95 5.52 5.17
N ASP A 97 20.67 6.54 4.38
CA ASP A 97 21.69 7.16 3.56
C ASP A 97 22.63 8.10 4.35
N ALA A 98 23.65 8.64 3.68
CA ALA A 98 24.62 9.54 4.30
C ALA A 98 24.01 10.86 4.80
N ALA A 99 22.84 11.24 4.32
CA ALA A 99 22.08 12.40 4.77
C ALA A 99 21.20 12.11 6.00
N GLY A 100 21.15 10.84 6.43
CA GLY A 100 20.28 10.39 7.52
C GLY A 100 18.84 10.08 7.10
N ASP A 101 18.55 10.09 5.81
CA ASP A 101 17.25 9.73 5.29
C ASP A 101 17.05 8.22 5.30
N HIS A 102 15.88 7.79 5.74
CA HIS A 102 15.51 6.38 5.83
C HIS A 102 14.77 5.95 4.57
N TRP A 103 15.18 4.83 4.01
CA TRP A 103 14.66 4.28 2.77
C TRP A 103 14.18 2.85 2.94
N LEU A 104 13.13 2.50 2.21
CA LEU A 104 12.68 1.13 2.03
C LEU A 104 12.86 0.74 0.56
N HIS A 105 13.74 -0.22 0.31
CA HIS A 105 13.99 -0.79 -1.02
C HIS A 105 12.95 -1.86 -1.32
N LEU A 106 12.44 -1.87 -2.55
CA LEU A 106 11.34 -2.71 -2.99
C LEU A 106 11.62 -3.27 -4.38
N VAL A 107 10.94 -4.37 -4.67
CA VAL A 107 10.80 -4.85 -6.05
C VAL A 107 9.42 -4.44 -6.56
N GLY A 108 9.39 -3.49 -7.46
CA GLY A 108 8.17 -2.95 -8.05
C GLY A 108 7.58 -3.84 -9.15
N LYS A 109 6.53 -3.35 -9.82
CA LYS A 109 5.87 -4.05 -10.93
C LYS A 109 6.88 -4.36 -12.05
N GLY A 110 6.92 -5.62 -12.47
CA GLY A 110 7.83 -6.09 -13.52
C GLY A 110 9.27 -6.33 -13.05
N GLY A 111 9.49 -6.55 -11.74
CA GLY A 111 10.82 -6.85 -11.20
C GLY A 111 11.76 -5.63 -11.08
N LYS A 112 11.25 -4.42 -11.35
CA LYS A 112 12.08 -3.22 -11.32
C LYS A 112 12.37 -2.78 -9.89
N PRO A 113 13.63 -2.44 -9.54
CA PRO A 113 13.95 -1.89 -8.23
C PRO A 113 13.25 -0.55 -8.04
N ALA A 114 12.75 -0.33 -6.84
CA ALA A 114 12.13 0.91 -6.42
C ALA A 114 12.51 1.19 -4.96
N ARG A 115 12.45 2.44 -4.54
CA ARG A 115 12.65 2.83 -3.15
C ARG A 115 11.62 3.86 -2.72
N VAL A 116 11.26 3.83 -1.44
CA VAL A 116 10.32 4.75 -0.81
C VAL A 116 10.99 5.38 0.39
N THR A 117 10.90 6.69 0.52
CA THR A 117 11.37 7.41 1.72
C THR A 117 10.46 7.09 2.89
N LEU A 118 11.02 6.77 4.03
CA LEU A 118 10.27 6.64 5.27
C LEU A 118 10.13 8.01 5.94
N THR A 119 8.96 8.59 5.77
CA THR A 119 8.60 9.85 6.47
C THR A 119 8.66 9.65 7.99
N PRO A 120 8.71 10.73 8.81
CA PRO A 120 8.66 10.61 10.27
C PRO A 120 7.49 9.76 10.76
N LEU A 121 6.31 9.89 10.13
CA LEU A 121 5.13 9.07 10.45
C LEU A 121 5.39 7.58 10.18
N ALA A 122 5.98 7.25 9.05
CA ALA A 122 6.32 5.86 8.71
C ALA A 122 7.34 5.27 9.68
N ARG A 123 8.36 6.05 10.05
CA ARG A 123 9.37 5.64 11.02
C ARG A 123 8.77 5.36 12.39
N THR A 124 7.99 6.30 12.92
CA THR A 124 7.32 6.13 14.22
C THR A 124 6.40 4.90 14.22
N ALA A 125 5.64 4.67 13.14
CA ALA A 125 4.81 3.49 13.00
C ALA A 125 5.64 2.20 13.00
N LEU A 126 6.77 2.18 12.28
CA LEU A 126 7.68 1.04 12.22
C LEU A 126 8.31 0.75 13.58
N GLU A 127 8.87 1.76 14.24
CA GLU A 127 9.51 1.63 15.56
C GLU A 127 8.56 1.06 16.60
N ARG A 128 7.33 1.61 16.68
CA ARG A 128 6.28 1.09 17.55
C ARG A 128 5.99 -0.37 17.25
N HIS A 129 5.81 -0.71 15.98
CA HIS A 129 5.51 -2.08 15.56
C HIS A 129 6.62 -3.07 15.90
N LEU A 130 7.87 -2.67 15.76
CA LEU A 130 9.02 -3.48 16.18
C LEU A 130 9.01 -3.74 17.69
N LEU A 131 8.79 -2.70 18.49
CA LEU A 131 8.67 -2.81 19.95
C LEU A 131 7.52 -3.74 20.36
N GLU A 132 6.35 -3.59 19.76
CA GLU A 132 5.17 -4.43 20.01
C GLU A 132 5.43 -5.92 19.66
N ARG A 133 6.38 -6.19 18.76
CA ARG A 133 6.83 -7.54 18.40
C ARG A 133 8.04 -8.04 19.22
N GLY A 134 8.51 -7.25 20.19
CA GLY A 134 9.73 -7.58 20.94
C GLY A 134 11.02 -7.54 20.10
N LEU A 135 11.01 -6.80 18.97
CA LEU A 135 12.15 -6.66 18.08
C LEU A 135 12.95 -5.39 18.38
N PRO A 136 14.28 -5.39 18.18
CA PRO A 136 15.09 -4.21 18.41
C PRO A 136 14.76 -3.11 17.38
N VAL A 137 14.75 -1.85 17.85
CA VAL A 137 14.52 -0.68 16.99
C VAL A 137 15.81 -0.27 16.25
N SER A 138 16.98 -0.56 16.84
CA SER A 138 18.28 -0.21 16.25
C SER A 138 18.61 -1.10 15.04
N LEU A 139 18.92 -0.47 13.90
CA LEU A 139 19.32 -1.16 12.67
C LEU A 139 20.50 -2.13 12.90
N ALA A 140 21.45 -1.75 13.73
CA ALA A 140 22.63 -2.58 14.03
C ALA A 140 22.31 -3.92 14.71
N ARG A 141 21.11 -4.05 15.29
CA ARG A 141 20.63 -5.24 15.99
C ARG A 141 19.58 -6.03 15.20
N TRP A 142 19.25 -5.59 14.00
CA TRP A 142 18.25 -6.27 13.21
C TRP A 142 18.73 -7.61 12.68
N ASN A 143 17.85 -8.60 12.71
CA ASN A 143 18.01 -9.81 11.93
C ASN A 143 17.56 -9.51 10.49
N PRO A 144 18.45 -9.40 9.50
CA PRO A 144 18.15 -8.90 8.17
C PRO A 144 16.98 -9.62 7.44
N PRO A 145 16.87 -10.95 7.47
CA PRO A 145 15.78 -11.67 6.80
C PRO A 145 14.42 -11.53 7.50
N LYS A 146 14.36 -10.99 8.73
CA LYS A 146 13.11 -10.89 9.49
C LYS A 146 12.07 -10.04 8.74
N PRO A 147 10.85 -10.55 8.48
CA PRO A 147 9.82 -9.79 7.80
C PRO A 147 9.33 -8.60 8.65
N ILE A 148 9.06 -7.46 8.00
CA ILE A 148 8.49 -6.29 8.66
C ILE A 148 7.11 -6.67 9.21
N VAL A 149 6.28 -7.34 8.41
CA VAL A 149 4.97 -7.84 8.86
C VAL A 149 5.04 -9.34 9.07
N GLY A 150 5.09 -9.76 10.33
CA GLY A 150 5.12 -11.17 10.70
C GLY A 150 3.75 -11.83 10.74
N SER A 151 3.72 -13.16 10.66
CA SER A 151 2.57 -13.97 11.05
C SER A 151 2.30 -13.82 12.56
N LEU A 152 1.04 -13.99 12.98
CA LEU A 152 0.66 -14.02 14.41
C LEU A 152 0.80 -15.42 15.02
N ASP A 153 1.08 -16.42 14.21
CA ASP A 153 1.12 -17.83 14.66
C ASP A 153 2.46 -18.19 15.34
N GLY A 154 3.17 -17.18 15.86
CA GLY A 154 4.43 -17.36 16.59
C GLY A 154 5.64 -17.74 15.72
N GLY A 155 5.45 -17.86 14.40
CA GLY A 155 6.50 -18.21 13.45
C GLY A 155 7.39 -17.03 13.06
N GLU A 156 8.60 -17.35 12.60
CA GLU A 156 9.52 -16.37 12.03
C GLU A 156 9.12 -15.93 10.61
N THR A 157 8.06 -16.52 10.08
CA THR A 157 7.55 -16.30 8.72
C THR A 157 6.81 -14.98 8.58
N GLY A 158 6.87 -14.40 7.39
CA GLY A 158 6.08 -13.23 7.01
C GLY A 158 4.61 -13.59 6.78
N ILE A 159 3.76 -12.58 6.82
CA ILE A 159 2.36 -12.72 6.40
C ILE A 159 2.29 -12.81 4.87
N THR A 160 1.42 -13.67 4.35
CA THR A 160 1.20 -13.71 2.90
C THR A 160 0.39 -12.50 2.41
N PRO A 161 0.55 -12.07 1.14
CA PRO A 161 -0.26 -10.99 0.57
C PRO A 161 -1.77 -11.25 0.65
N LEU A 162 -2.20 -12.51 0.50
CA LEU A 162 -3.59 -12.90 0.61
C LEU A 162 -4.10 -12.70 2.05
N ARG A 163 -3.34 -13.19 3.04
CA ARG A 163 -3.72 -13.06 4.45
C ARG A 163 -3.74 -11.59 4.89
N LEU A 164 -2.79 -10.79 4.40
CA LEU A 164 -2.77 -9.36 4.66
C LEU A 164 -4.04 -8.69 4.10
N TRP A 165 -4.43 -9.06 2.88
CA TRP A 165 -5.66 -8.57 2.25
C TRP A 165 -6.90 -8.97 3.04
N GLU A 166 -7.01 -10.21 3.50
CA GLU A 166 -8.13 -10.69 4.31
C GLU A 166 -8.28 -9.89 5.61
N VAL A 167 -7.16 -9.62 6.30
CA VAL A 167 -7.16 -8.82 7.54
C VAL A 167 -7.66 -7.41 7.28
N MET A 168 -7.17 -6.75 6.23
CA MET A 168 -7.62 -5.41 5.86
C MET A 168 -9.09 -5.39 5.45
N HIS A 169 -9.53 -6.37 4.66
CA HIS A 169 -10.91 -6.49 4.24
C HIS A 169 -11.87 -6.73 5.41
N ARG A 170 -11.51 -7.61 6.34
CA ARG A 170 -12.27 -7.84 7.57
C ARG A 170 -12.43 -6.55 8.38
N PHE A 171 -11.34 -5.78 8.52
CA PHE A 171 -11.37 -4.52 9.25
C PHE A 171 -12.26 -3.48 8.56
N PHE A 172 -12.11 -3.25 7.26
CA PHE A 172 -12.94 -2.27 6.55
C PHE A 172 -14.43 -2.63 6.56
N ARG A 173 -14.77 -3.91 6.51
CA ARG A 173 -16.15 -4.37 6.69
C ARG A 173 -16.68 -4.07 8.10
N LEU A 174 -15.87 -4.34 9.12
CA LEU A 174 -16.22 -4.03 10.51
C LEU A 174 -16.43 -2.51 10.66
N ALA A 175 -15.50 -1.70 10.17
CA ALA A 175 -15.60 -0.24 10.22
C ALA A 175 -16.86 0.27 9.48
N ALA A 176 -17.15 -0.26 8.30
CA ALA A 176 -18.37 0.08 7.56
C ALA A 176 -19.63 -0.21 8.38
N ASN A 177 -19.74 -1.39 8.95
CA ASN A 177 -20.90 -1.78 9.76
C ASN A 177 -21.06 -0.91 11.01
N THR A 178 -19.94 -0.48 11.60
CA THR A 178 -19.95 0.39 12.79
C THR A 178 -20.54 1.77 12.51
N ILE A 179 -20.27 2.32 11.33
CA ILE A 179 -20.63 3.72 10.99
C ILE A 179 -21.84 3.83 10.08
N GLU A 180 -22.44 2.72 9.66
CA GLU A 180 -23.49 2.71 8.65
C GLU A 180 -24.70 3.58 9.02
N GLY A 181 -25.07 3.61 10.29
CA GLY A 181 -26.19 4.43 10.79
C GLY A 181 -25.95 5.94 10.64
N ASP A 182 -24.73 6.39 10.94
CA ASP A 182 -24.40 7.81 10.96
C ASP A 182 -23.76 8.30 9.65
N HIS A 183 -23.05 7.42 8.95
CA HIS A 183 -22.27 7.74 7.75
C HIS A 183 -22.46 6.70 6.62
N PRO A 184 -23.67 6.53 6.08
CA PRO A 184 -23.96 5.46 5.10
C PRO A 184 -23.11 5.55 3.82
N ALA A 185 -22.84 6.77 3.34
CA ALA A 185 -21.99 6.98 2.16
C ALA A 185 -20.55 6.54 2.40
N LEU A 186 -20.00 6.83 3.59
CA LEU A 186 -18.66 6.38 3.95
C LEU A 186 -18.63 4.87 4.21
N ALA A 187 -19.66 4.29 4.80
CA ALA A 187 -19.77 2.85 4.99
C ALA A 187 -19.71 2.10 3.65
N GLU A 188 -20.43 2.56 2.64
CA GLU A 188 -20.40 2.00 1.29
C GLU A 188 -19.01 2.20 0.65
N LYS A 189 -18.40 3.35 0.87
CA LYS A 189 -17.02 3.64 0.47
C LYS A 189 -16.02 2.68 1.11
N LEU A 190 -16.14 2.37 2.41
CA LEU A 190 -15.30 1.41 3.12
C LEU A 190 -15.47 -0.03 2.62
N ARG A 191 -16.70 -0.45 2.29
CA ARG A 191 -16.95 -1.78 1.71
C ARG A 191 -16.27 -1.98 0.35
N ARG A 192 -16.11 -0.90 -0.42
CA ARG A 192 -15.38 -0.88 -1.70
C ARG A 192 -13.88 -0.68 -1.51
N ALA A 193 -13.45 -0.26 -0.33
CA ALA A 193 -12.07 0.04 -0.02
C ALA A 193 -11.21 -1.24 -0.07
N ILE A 194 -10.68 -1.56 -1.26
CA ILE A 194 -9.89 -2.76 -1.51
C ILE A 194 -8.56 -2.35 -2.15
N ARG A 195 -7.48 -3.03 -1.77
CA ARG A 195 -6.13 -3.09 -2.36
C ARG A 195 -5.38 -1.77 -2.64
N GLN A 196 -6.03 -0.69 -3.06
CA GLN A 196 -5.34 0.52 -3.53
C GLN A 196 -5.63 1.78 -2.70
N TRP A 197 -6.55 1.73 -1.76
CA TRP A 197 -7.07 2.89 -1.04
C TRP A 197 -6.04 3.64 -0.21
N MET A 198 -5.18 2.95 0.51
CA MET A 198 -4.11 3.58 1.28
C MET A 198 -3.16 4.35 0.35
N ARG A 199 -2.84 3.76 -0.82
CA ARG A 199 -2.00 4.40 -1.83
C ARG A 199 -2.68 5.61 -2.47
N HIS A 200 -3.98 5.52 -2.79
CA HIS A 200 -4.74 6.66 -3.33
C HIS A 200 -4.83 7.78 -2.30
N SER A 201 -5.16 7.48 -1.05
CA SER A 201 -5.24 8.46 0.03
C SER A 201 -3.88 9.12 0.28
N HIS A 202 -2.79 8.33 0.35
CA HIS A 202 -1.43 8.86 0.44
C HIS A 202 -1.12 9.82 -0.73
N ALA A 203 -1.35 9.40 -1.96
CA ALA A 203 -1.06 10.20 -3.15
C ALA A 203 -1.87 11.51 -3.17
N THR A 204 -3.15 11.46 -2.82
CA THR A 204 -4.04 12.63 -2.77
C THR A 204 -3.60 13.62 -1.69
N HIS A 205 -3.31 13.13 -0.48
CA HIS A 205 -2.90 14.02 0.61
C HIS A 205 -1.47 14.56 0.42
N ALA A 206 -0.55 13.78 -0.17
CA ALA A 206 0.79 14.25 -0.51
C ALA A 206 0.74 15.38 -1.56
N LEU A 207 -0.10 15.22 -2.59
CA LEU A 207 -0.31 16.26 -3.61
C LEU A 207 -0.96 17.52 -3.01
N ALA A 208 -1.95 17.36 -2.13
CA ALA A 208 -2.60 18.48 -1.45
C ALA A 208 -1.63 19.26 -0.54
N LYS A 209 -0.61 18.60 0.02
CA LYS A 209 0.45 19.21 0.84
C LYS A 209 1.64 19.73 0.01
N GLY A 210 1.56 19.76 -1.32
CA GLY A 210 2.57 20.33 -2.19
C GLY A 210 3.85 19.49 -2.34
N VAL A 211 3.81 18.22 -2.01
CA VAL A 211 4.94 17.31 -2.23
C VAL A 211 5.04 17.01 -3.73
N GLU A 212 5.98 17.68 -4.41
CA GLU A 212 6.27 17.40 -5.80
C GLU A 212 6.71 15.93 -5.98
N ARG A 213 6.16 15.28 -7.02
CA ARG A 213 6.66 13.97 -7.47
C ARG A 213 8.09 14.16 -8.00
N LYS A 214 9.12 13.89 -7.23
CA LYS A 214 10.46 13.70 -7.77
C LYS A 214 10.39 12.58 -8.81
N ARG A 215 10.56 12.95 -10.08
CA ARG A 215 10.74 11.98 -11.17
C ARG A 215 11.96 11.12 -10.85
N PRO A 216 11.92 9.80 -11.09
CA PRO A 216 13.14 9.01 -11.02
C PRO A 216 14.15 9.59 -12.01
N VAL A 217 15.31 9.99 -11.52
CA VAL A 217 16.45 10.35 -12.37
C VAL A 217 16.89 9.05 -13.04
N ASN A 218 16.75 8.99 -14.37
CA ASN A 218 17.39 7.95 -15.15
C ASN A 218 18.91 8.18 -15.02
N PRO A 219 19.69 7.23 -14.50
CA PRO A 219 21.14 7.31 -14.68
C PRO A 219 21.45 7.08 -16.15
N SER A 220 22.19 7.99 -16.72
CA SER A 220 22.80 7.94 -18.05
C SER A 220 23.82 6.78 -18.13
#